data_c6704623f6eeba1c30cdc1671f571626
#
_entry.id   c6704623f6eeba1c30cdc1671f571626
#
_cell.length_a   1.000
_cell.length_b   1.000
_cell.length_c   1.000
_cell.angle_alpha   90.00
_cell.angle_beta   90.00
_cell.angle_gamma   90.00
#
_symmetry.space_group_name_H-M   'P 1'
#
loop_
_entity.id
_entity.type
_entity.pdbx_description
1 polymer ?
#
loop_
_entity_poly.entity_id
_entity_poly.type
_entity_poly.pdbx_seq_one_letter_code
_entity_poly.pdbx_strand_id
1 'polypeptide(L)'
;MSKIKDYYKHWTKQLETGERNQDVIWSNYFIKESNKVIDAFLIGRNIPNMDSYFQLPQLKILYGGLYNQIGLRMAKWYMNNYEKYVTKQDADNYTDIWNEKFTFLGETIAGERIVSISGNRKKEFVKYLRKKMSEKEFQEMGEQKAGRILRKKFKYMSVINAKRIVRTESVNAANFATNTSANDIFGQQNLDKEWLTSLDGRERDAHARANGQKVDMNSKFIVMGEQLAHPGDSAGSAGNVINCRCASAPIPKPSFTIN
;
A
#
# COMPACT_ATOMS: atom_id res chain seq x y z
N MET A 1 -7.60 -23.99 -14.92
CA MET A 1 -8.32 -23.24 -13.85
C MET A 1 -7.75 -23.44 -12.44
N SER A 2 -7.21 -24.62 -12.04
CA SER A 2 -6.69 -24.82 -10.68
C SER A 2 -5.44 -23.99 -10.36
N LYS A 3 -4.44 -23.94 -11.25
CA LYS A 3 -3.17 -23.25 -11.03
C LYS A 3 -3.30 -21.72 -10.76
N ILE A 4 -4.23 -21.05 -11.45
CA ILE A 4 -4.47 -19.62 -11.30
C ILE A 4 -5.16 -19.29 -9.96
N LYS A 5 -6.13 -20.13 -9.54
CA LYS A 5 -6.76 -19.97 -8.20
C LYS A 5 -5.75 -20.19 -7.09
N ASP A 6 -4.86 -21.17 -7.24
CA ASP A 6 -3.78 -21.44 -6.29
C ASP A 6 -2.78 -20.28 -6.24
N TYR A 7 -2.44 -19.67 -7.39
CA TYR A 7 -1.61 -18.47 -7.46
C TYR A 7 -2.22 -17.34 -6.62
N TYR A 8 -3.49 -16.97 -6.87
CA TYR A 8 -4.15 -15.88 -6.15
C TYR A 8 -4.19 -16.12 -4.63
N LYS A 9 -4.50 -17.35 -4.20
CA LYS A 9 -4.52 -17.75 -2.79
C LYS A 9 -3.15 -17.57 -2.12
N HIS A 10 -2.08 -18.05 -2.76
CA HIS A 10 -0.73 -17.94 -2.23
C HIS A 10 -0.23 -16.49 -2.26
N TRP A 11 -0.49 -15.76 -3.35
CA TRP A 11 -0.18 -14.35 -3.46
C TRP A 11 -0.82 -13.53 -2.33
N THR A 12 -2.12 -13.73 -2.09
CA THR A 12 -2.85 -13.06 -1.00
C THR A 12 -2.25 -13.37 0.37
N LYS A 13 -1.87 -14.62 0.62
CA LYS A 13 -1.23 -15.03 1.89
C LYS A 13 0.09 -14.29 2.11
N GLN A 14 0.91 -14.15 1.07
CA GLN A 14 2.18 -13.41 1.17
C GLN A 14 1.93 -11.92 1.43
N LEU A 15 0.99 -11.32 0.70
CA LEU A 15 0.61 -9.92 0.86
C LEU A 15 0.14 -9.64 2.29
N GLU A 16 -0.83 -10.39 2.81
CA GLU A 16 -1.39 -10.21 4.16
C GLU A 16 -0.35 -10.38 5.26
N THR A 17 0.64 -11.24 5.04
CA THR A 17 1.75 -11.40 5.99
C THR A 17 2.63 -10.14 6.04
N GLY A 18 2.91 -9.55 4.88
CA GLY A 18 3.66 -8.29 4.81
C GLY A 18 2.86 -7.11 5.39
N GLU A 19 1.58 -7.01 5.07
CA GLU A 19 0.68 -5.95 5.55
C GLU A 19 0.61 -5.88 7.08
N ARG A 20 0.55 -7.02 7.78
CA ARG A 20 0.49 -7.04 9.25
C ARG A 20 1.63 -6.29 9.92
N ASN A 21 2.84 -6.41 9.40
CA ASN A 21 3.99 -5.68 9.93
C ASN A 21 3.88 -4.19 9.62
N GLN A 22 3.48 -3.84 8.41
CA GLN A 22 3.31 -2.46 8.00
C GLN A 22 2.16 -1.76 8.75
N ASP A 23 1.06 -2.45 9.02
CA ASP A 23 -0.05 -1.93 9.84
C ASP A 23 0.44 -1.45 11.21
N VAL A 24 1.34 -2.19 11.85
CA VAL A 24 1.92 -1.81 13.15
C VAL A 24 2.81 -0.57 13.01
N ILE A 25 3.71 -0.57 12.03
CA ILE A 25 4.66 0.54 11.80
C ILE A 25 3.91 1.85 11.52
N TRP A 26 2.96 1.82 10.58
CA TRP A 26 2.17 2.99 10.19
C TRP A 26 1.23 3.47 11.30
N SER A 27 0.58 2.53 12.01
CA SER A 27 -0.27 2.88 13.16
C SER A 27 0.51 3.56 14.25
N ASN A 28 1.69 3.05 14.59
CA ASN A 28 2.55 3.64 15.62
C ASN A 28 3.03 5.04 15.24
N TYR A 29 3.41 5.25 13.98
CA TYR A 29 3.78 6.58 13.50
C TYR A 29 2.62 7.57 13.66
N PHE A 30 1.43 7.24 13.16
CA PHE A 30 0.27 8.13 13.25
C PHE A 30 -0.18 8.37 14.70
N ILE A 31 -0.11 7.37 15.57
CA ILE A 31 -0.42 7.53 17.00
C ILE A 31 0.59 8.46 17.66
N LYS A 32 1.88 8.29 17.38
CA LYS A 32 2.95 9.15 17.91
C LYS A 32 2.75 10.60 17.51
N GLU A 33 2.53 10.88 16.23
CA GLU A 33 2.28 12.24 15.73
C GLU A 33 0.99 12.83 16.30
N SER A 34 -0.07 12.00 16.40
CA SER A 34 -1.34 12.39 17.03
C SER A 34 -1.17 12.83 18.48
N ASN A 35 -0.38 12.10 19.25
CA ASN A 35 -0.12 12.43 20.64
C ASN A 35 0.61 13.76 20.79
N LYS A 36 1.60 14.05 19.93
CA LYS A 36 2.27 15.36 19.93
C LYS A 36 1.30 16.52 19.68
N VAL A 37 0.37 16.36 18.73
CA VAL A 37 -0.70 17.37 18.46
C VAL A 37 -1.59 17.55 19.67
N ILE A 38 -1.97 16.47 20.34
CA ILE A 38 -2.83 16.52 21.54
C ILE A 38 -2.12 17.21 22.68
N ASP A 39 -0.85 16.88 22.92
CA ASP A 39 -0.06 17.48 24.00
C ASP A 39 0.08 19.00 23.79
N ALA A 40 0.42 19.42 22.58
CA ALA A 40 0.49 20.84 22.24
C ALA A 40 -0.87 21.56 22.37
N PHE A 41 -1.98 20.88 21.97
CA PHE A 41 -3.32 21.44 22.14
C PHE A 41 -3.70 21.62 23.62
N LEU A 42 -3.35 20.68 24.49
CA LEU A 42 -3.75 20.72 25.90
C LEU A 42 -3.09 21.87 26.67
N ILE A 43 -1.88 22.27 26.32
CA ILE A 43 -1.14 23.34 27.02
C ILE A 43 -1.91 24.66 27.04
N GLY A 44 -2.51 25.05 25.92
CA GLY A 44 -3.20 26.36 25.83
C GLY A 44 -4.62 26.26 25.28
N ARG A 45 -5.15 25.06 25.06
CA ARG A 45 -6.44 24.80 24.40
C ARG A 45 -6.55 25.46 23.03
N ASN A 46 -5.42 25.74 22.38
CA ASN A 46 -5.35 26.32 21.06
C ASN A 46 -4.94 25.27 20.04
N ILE A 47 -5.44 25.40 18.80
CA ILE A 47 -5.04 24.53 17.71
C ILE A 47 -3.58 24.80 17.38
N PRO A 48 -2.67 23.81 17.53
CA PRO A 48 -1.26 24.02 17.27
C PRO A 48 -0.99 24.26 15.77
N ASN A 49 0.16 24.81 15.44
CA ASN A 49 0.61 24.89 14.05
C ASN A 49 0.77 23.46 13.49
N MET A 50 -0.17 23.07 12.61
CA MET A 50 -0.22 21.71 12.06
C MET A 50 0.93 21.40 11.10
N ASP A 51 1.69 22.39 10.62
CA ASP A 51 2.81 22.17 9.71
C ASP A 51 4.03 21.52 10.39
N SER A 52 4.08 21.54 11.70
CA SER A 52 5.10 20.84 12.49
C SER A 52 4.86 19.34 12.64
N TYR A 53 3.71 18.81 12.17
CA TYR A 53 3.31 17.41 12.34
C TYR A 53 3.06 16.72 11.01
N PHE A 54 3.15 15.39 10.99
CA PHE A 54 2.94 14.57 9.78
C PHE A 54 3.81 15.03 8.61
N GLN A 55 5.08 15.28 8.89
CA GLN A 55 6.01 15.87 7.93
C GLN A 55 6.33 14.91 6.77
N LEU A 56 6.51 15.49 5.59
CA LEU A 56 6.75 14.76 4.34
C LEU A 56 8.01 13.87 4.38
N PRO A 57 9.16 14.28 4.95
CA PRO A 57 10.35 13.44 4.97
C PRO A 57 10.13 12.09 5.70
N GLN A 58 9.46 12.11 6.86
CA GLN A 58 9.16 10.89 7.61
C GLN A 58 8.15 9.98 6.89
N LEU A 59 7.16 10.58 6.24
CA LEU A 59 6.21 9.81 5.43
C LEU A 59 6.90 9.18 4.22
N LYS A 60 7.85 9.88 3.59
CA LYS A 60 8.65 9.36 2.49
C LYS A 60 9.44 8.11 2.89
N ILE A 61 10.10 8.15 4.06
CA ILE A 61 10.82 6.99 4.62
C ILE A 61 9.86 5.80 4.86
N LEU A 62 8.66 6.06 5.40
CA LEU A 62 7.66 5.02 5.62
C LEU A 62 7.18 4.37 4.31
N TYR A 63 6.99 5.16 3.27
CA TYR A 63 6.63 4.65 1.95
C TYR A 63 7.75 3.80 1.35
N GLY A 64 8.99 4.31 1.33
CA GLY A 64 10.16 3.55 0.88
C GLY A 64 10.26 2.21 1.59
N GLY A 65 10.13 2.20 2.92
CA GLY A 65 10.15 0.99 3.74
C GLY A 65 9.00 0.02 3.43
N LEU A 66 7.78 0.51 3.19
CA LEU A 66 6.64 -0.32 2.81
C LEU A 66 6.87 -0.99 1.45
N TYR A 67 7.23 -0.20 0.44
CA TYR A 67 7.46 -0.71 -0.91
C TYR A 67 8.64 -1.68 -0.97
N ASN A 68 9.70 -1.41 -0.23
CA ASN A 68 10.83 -2.31 -0.09
C ASN A 68 10.43 -3.65 0.54
N GLN A 69 9.81 -3.62 1.72
CA GLN A 69 9.49 -4.83 2.47
C GLN A 69 8.45 -5.70 1.76
N ILE A 70 7.38 -5.10 1.24
CA ILE A 70 6.36 -5.81 0.46
C ILE A 70 6.95 -6.27 -0.86
N GLY A 71 7.66 -5.40 -1.56
CA GLY A 71 8.26 -5.68 -2.86
C GLY A 71 9.21 -6.86 -2.80
N LEU A 72 10.20 -6.84 -1.90
CA LEU A 72 11.16 -7.94 -1.74
C LEU A 72 10.48 -9.26 -1.38
N ARG A 73 9.49 -9.23 -0.48
CA ARG A 73 8.73 -10.43 -0.12
C ARG A 73 8.04 -11.04 -1.34
N MET A 74 7.38 -10.22 -2.13
CA MET A 74 6.59 -10.67 -3.27
C MET A 74 7.45 -11.11 -4.45
N ALA A 75 8.53 -10.39 -4.73
CA ALA A 75 9.49 -10.75 -5.76
C ALA A 75 10.20 -12.08 -5.45
N LYS A 76 10.67 -12.25 -4.21
CA LYS A 76 11.27 -13.52 -3.76
C LYS A 76 10.28 -14.67 -3.76
N TRP A 77 9.05 -14.43 -3.33
CA TRP A 77 7.99 -15.44 -3.42
C TRP A 77 7.75 -15.88 -4.86
N TYR A 78 7.66 -14.95 -5.80
CA TYR A 78 7.49 -15.27 -7.21
C TYR A 78 8.70 -16.05 -7.75
N MET A 79 9.91 -15.58 -7.49
CA MET A 79 11.16 -16.24 -7.89
C MET A 79 11.22 -17.68 -7.39
N ASN A 80 10.87 -17.93 -6.13
CA ASN A 80 10.89 -19.27 -5.52
C ASN A 80 9.91 -20.25 -6.19
N ASN A 81 8.82 -19.77 -6.79
CA ASN A 81 7.93 -20.63 -7.58
C ASN A 81 8.53 -21.05 -8.92
N TYR A 82 9.60 -20.40 -9.33
CA TYR A 82 10.32 -20.61 -10.59
C TYR A 82 11.82 -20.83 -10.37
N GLU A 83 12.22 -21.33 -9.19
CA GLU A 83 13.62 -21.51 -8.79
C GLU A 83 14.46 -22.34 -9.80
N LYS A 84 13.83 -23.28 -10.51
CA LYS A 84 14.50 -24.07 -11.57
C LYS A 84 15.01 -23.23 -12.75
N TYR A 85 14.59 -21.98 -12.87
CA TYR A 85 14.99 -21.04 -13.92
C TYR A 85 15.98 -19.98 -13.43
N VAL A 86 16.42 -20.04 -12.18
CA VAL A 86 17.27 -19.01 -11.54
C VAL A 86 18.46 -19.66 -10.88
N THR A 87 19.67 -19.23 -11.21
CA THR A 87 20.86 -19.66 -10.48
C THR A 87 20.95 -18.97 -9.12
N LYS A 88 21.75 -19.52 -8.20
CA LYS A 88 21.96 -18.88 -6.88
C LYS A 88 22.57 -17.47 -7.04
N GLN A 89 23.50 -17.30 -7.96
CA GLN A 89 24.13 -16.00 -8.22
C GLN A 89 23.12 -14.98 -8.77
N ASP A 90 22.21 -15.40 -9.67
CA ASP A 90 21.16 -14.52 -10.17
C ASP A 90 20.20 -14.12 -9.05
N ALA A 91 19.84 -15.04 -8.16
CA ALA A 91 18.96 -14.77 -7.03
C ALA A 91 19.53 -13.72 -6.06
N ASP A 92 20.84 -13.78 -5.80
CA ASP A 92 21.54 -12.80 -4.97
C ASP A 92 21.57 -11.43 -5.68
N ASN A 93 21.97 -11.40 -6.96
CA ASN A 93 21.99 -10.17 -7.78
C ASN A 93 20.61 -9.51 -7.88
N TYR A 94 19.55 -10.28 -8.13
CA TYR A 94 18.19 -9.76 -8.19
C TYR A 94 17.76 -9.16 -6.86
N THR A 95 18.14 -9.78 -5.74
CA THR A 95 17.77 -9.27 -4.41
C THR A 95 18.32 -7.86 -4.18
N ASP A 96 19.56 -7.59 -4.54
CA ASP A 96 20.19 -6.28 -4.38
C ASP A 96 19.53 -5.23 -5.29
N ILE A 97 19.33 -5.56 -6.58
CA ILE A 97 18.64 -4.69 -7.54
C ILE A 97 17.20 -4.36 -7.08
N TRP A 98 16.46 -5.36 -6.60
CA TRP A 98 15.09 -5.15 -6.12
C TRP A 98 15.03 -4.30 -4.86
N ASN A 99 16.00 -4.45 -3.97
CA ASN A 99 16.09 -3.65 -2.75
C ASN A 99 16.14 -2.15 -3.07
N GLU A 100 17.02 -1.76 -3.97
CA GLU A 100 17.15 -0.37 -4.42
C GLU A 100 15.90 0.09 -5.19
N LYS A 101 15.47 -0.71 -6.17
CA LYS A 101 14.36 -0.39 -7.07
C LYS A 101 13.05 -0.19 -6.33
N PHE A 102 12.71 -1.04 -5.36
CA PHE A 102 11.46 -0.92 -4.62
C PHE A 102 11.49 0.22 -3.62
N THR A 103 12.62 0.47 -2.97
CA THR A 103 12.80 1.64 -2.10
C THR A 103 12.62 2.93 -2.90
N PHE A 104 13.32 3.06 -4.02
CA PHE A 104 13.21 4.24 -4.89
C PHE A 104 11.80 4.44 -5.42
N LEU A 105 11.11 3.36 -5.83
CA LEU A 105 9.73 3.42 -6.29
C LEU A 105 8.80 3.96 -5.19
N GLY A 106 8.90 3.44 -3.96
CA GLY A 106 8.10 3.91 -2.83
C GLY A 106 8.34 5.38 -2.54
N GLU A 107 9.60 5.82 -2.54
CA GLU A 107 9.96 7.22 -2.33
C GLU A 107 9.49 8.14 -3.46
N THR A 108 9.41 7.64 -4.69
CA THR A 108 8.99 8.42 -5.87
C THR A 108 7.47 8.53 -5.96
N ILE A 109 6.74 7.41 -5.83
CA ILE A 109 5.26 7.39 -5.85
C ILE A 109 4.70 8.17 -4.67
N ALA A 110 5.43 8.20 -3.57
CA ALA A 110 5.03 8.86 -2.33
C ALA A 110 4.74 10.37 -2.50
N GLY A 111 5.30 11.05 -3.49
CA GLY A 111 5.27 12.50 -3.61
C GLY A 111 3.88 13.11 -3.43
N GLU A 112 2.98 12.98 -4.41
CA GLU A 112 1.63 13.57 -4.36
C GLU A 112 0.74 12.89 -3.31
N ARG A 113 0.84 11.58 -3.15
CA ARG A 113 0.06 10.81 -2.17
C ARG A 113 0.42 11.17 -0.74
N ILE A 114 1.69 11.37 -0.42
CA ILE A 114 2.15 11.81 0.89
C ILE A 114 1.58 13.19 1.22
N VAL A 115 1.61 14.12 0.27
CA VAL A 115 1.03 15.46 0.45
C VAL A 115 -0.46 15.36 0.76
N SER A 116 -1.20 14.56 0.00
CA SER A 116 -2.63 14.32 0.24
C SER A 116 -2.90 13.69 1.60
N ILE A 117 -2.14 12.67 2.00
CA ILE A 117 -2.30 12.00 3.30
C ILE A 117 -1.98 12.96 4.44
N SER A 118 -0.87 13.67 4.38
CA SER A 118 -0.49 14.66 5.39
C SER A 118 -1.57 15.75 5.52
N GLY A 119 -2.00 16.33 4.41
CA GLY A 119 -3.03 17.38 4.39
C GLY A 119 -4.37 16.90 4.95
N ASN A 120 -4.81 15.71 4.58
CA ASN A 120 -6.07 15.13 5.08
C ASN A 120 -5.99 14.86 6.59
N ARG A 121 -4.84 14.36 7.09
CA ARG A 121 -4.64 14.15 8.52
C ARG A 121 -4.75 15.45 9.29
N LYS A 122 -4.02 16.48 8.88
CA LYS A 122 -4.06 17.82 9.48
C LYS A 122 -5.49 18.37 9.53
N LYS A 123 -6.22 18.31 8.41
CA LYS A 123 -7.63 18.76 8.32
C LYS A 123 -8.55 18.02 9.27
N GLU A 124 -8.45 16.69 9.36
CA GLU A 124 -9.28 15.88 10.26
C GLU A 124 -9.01 16.22 11.74
N PHE A 125 -7.75 16.41 12.11
CA PHE A 125 -7.39 16.85 13.46
C PHE A 125 -7.99 18.21 13.79
N VAL A 126 -7.76 19.19 12.95
CA VAL A 126 -8.28 20.55 13.15
C VAL A 126 -9.81 20.54 13.26
N LYS A 127 -10.49 19.83 12.39
CA LYS A 127 -11.97 19.71 12.41
C LYS A 127 -12.45 19.11 13.73
N TYR A 128 -11.81 18.06 14.22
CA TYR A 128 -12.23 17.42 15.47
C TYR A 128 -11.91 18.28 16.70
N LEU A 129 -10.74 18.91 16.75
CA LEU A 129 -10.38 19.82 17.83
C LEU A 129 -11.30 21.03 17.90
N ARG A 130 -11.61 21.67 16.76
CA ARG A 130 -12.59 22.77 16.68
C ARG A 130 -13.96 22.35 17.22
N LYS A 131 -14.45 21.15 16.82
CA LYS A 131 -15.69 20.61 17.35
C LYS A 131 -15.63 20.48 18.87
N LYS A 132 -14.53 19.94 19.43
CA LYS A 132 -14.40 19.80 20.89
C LYS A 132 -14.28 21.14 21.60
N MET A 133 -13.63 22.13 21.00
CA MET A 133 -13.57 23.48 21.55
C MET A 133 -14.92 24.18 21.62
N SER A 134 -15.91 23.82 20.78
CA SER A 134 -17.27 24.38 20.84
C SER A 134 -18.18 23.70 21.86
N GLU A 135 -17.77 22.56 22.45
CA GLU A 135 -18.55 21.83 23.44
C GLU A 135 -18.23 22.38 24.85
N LYS A 136 -19.22 23.01 25.51
CA LYS A 136 -19.05 23.62 26.84
C LYS A 136 -18.51 22.63 27.89
N GLU A 137 -19.07 21.41 27.92
CA GLU A 137 -18.58 20.33 28.79
C GLU A 137 -17.10 20.03 28.58
N PHE A 138 -16.63 20.03 27.33
CA PHE A 138 -15.22 19.79 27.04
C PHE A 138 -14.32 20.95 27.47
N GLN A 139 -14.78 22.21 27.34
CA GLN A 139 -14.04 23.38 27.78
C GLN A 139 -13.82 23.41 29.30
N GLU A 140 -14.84 23.00 30.06
CA GLU A 140 -14.81 22.93 31.53
C GLU A 140 -14.06 21.69 32.05
N MET A 141 -13.67 20.79 31.17
CA MET A 141 -13.05 19.50 31.50
C MET A 141 -11.56 19.69 31.86
N GLY A 142 -11.11 19.09 32.96
CA GLY A 142 -9.70 19.05 33.32
C GLY A 142 -8.83 18.38 32.25
N GLU A 143 -7.56 18.79 32.16
CA GLU A 143 -6.62 18.38 31.11
C GLU A 143 -6.49 16.87 30.96
N GLN A 144 -6.39 16.13 32.08
CA GLN A 144 -6.25 14.67 32.05
C GLN A 144 -7.47 13.97 31.43
N LYS A 145 -8.70 14.43 31.74
CA LYS A 145 -9.92 13.87 31.19
C LYS A 145 -10.06 14.21 29.71
N ALA A 146 -9.80 15.46 29.35
CA ALA A 146 -9.79 15.91 27.97
C ALA A 146 -8.75 15.13 27.13
N GLY A 147 -7.53 14.98 27.65
CA GLY A 147 -6.46 14.22 27.01
C GLY A 147 -6.83 12.76 26.76
N ARG A 148 -7.48 12.08 27.71
CA ARG A 148 -7.96 10.70 27.53
C ARG A 148 -8.97 10.58 26.38
N ILE A 149 -9.91 11.52 26.30
CA ILE A 149 -10.94 11.53 25.22
C ILE A 149 -10.27 11.70 23.85
N LEU A 150 -9.36 12.68 23.74
CA LEU A 150 -8.65 12.96 22.49
C LEU A 150 -7.78 11.78 22.07
N ARG A 151 -6.96 11.24 22.97
CA ARG A 151 -6.06 10.10 22.67
C ARG A 151 -6.85 8.86 22.24
N LYS A 152 -7.98 8.53 22.91
CA LYS A 152 -8.83 7.42 22.49
C LYS A 152 -9.37 7.59 21.08
N LYS A 153 -9.89 8.78 20.76
CA LYS A 153 -10.44 9.08 19.41
C LYS A 153 -9.36 9.05 18.34
N PHE A 154 -8.23 9.71 18.57
CA PHE A 154 -7.18 9.80 17.57
C PHE A 154 -6.41 8.50 17.39
N LYS A 155 -6.25 7.68 18.44
CA LYS A 155 -5.73 6.32 18.30
C LYS A 155 -6.60 5.49 17.35
N TYR A 156 -7.91 5.50 17.54
CA TYR A 156 -8.85 4.81 16.65
C TYR A 156 -8.74 5.28 15.19
N MET A 157 -8.75 6.59 14.97
CA MET A 157 -8.61 7.17 13.64
C MET A 157 -7.25 6.83 13.01
N SER A 158 -6.17 6.88 13.77
CA SER A 158 -4.82 6.56 13.31
C SER A 158 -4.71 5.12 12.81
N VAL A 159 -5.25 4.14 13.55
CA VAL A 159 -5.23 2.73 13.17
C VAL A 159 -6.04 2.47 11.89
N ILE A 160 -7.26 3.01 11.79
CA ILE A 160 -8.09 2.82 10.58
C ILE A 160 -7.42 3.40 9.34
N ASN A 161 -6.83 4.58 9.49
CA ASN A 161 -6.19 5.24 8.36
C ASN A 161 -4.88 4.57 7.95
N ALA A 162 -4.08 4.11 8.93
CA ALA A 162 -2.89 3.30 8.66
C ALA A 162 -3.27 2.06 7.84
N LYS A 163 -4.24 1.29 8.28
CA LYS A 163 -4.71 0.08 7.58
C LYS A 163 -5.17 0.36 6.15
N ARG A 164 -5.88 1.47 5.92
CA ARG A 164 -6.32 1.84 4.56
C ARG A 164 -5.15 2.19 3.66
N ILE A 165 -4.16 2.94 4.17
CA ILE A 165 -2.96 3.29 3.42
C ILE A 165 -2.15 2.03 3.13
N VAL A 166 -1.85 1.25 4.15
CA VAL A 166 -1.08 0.01 4.03
C VAL A 166 -1.74 -0.91 3.00
N ARG A 167 -3.04 -1.18 3.12
CA ARG A 167 -3.77 -2.02 2.16
C ARG A 167 -3.65 -1.50 0.72
N THR A 168 -3.82 -0.22 0.50
CA THR A 168 -3.80 0.37 -0.83
C THR A 168 -2.41 0.30 -1.45
N GLU A 169 -1.39 0.69 -0.70
CA GLU A 169 -0.02 0.77 -1.19
C GLU A 169 0.66 -0.61 -1.26
N SER A 170 0.31 -1.54 -0.37
CA SER A 170 0.83 -2.90 -0.43
C SER A 170 0.38 -3.65 -1.68
N VAL A 171 -0.85 -3.45 -2.15
CA VAL A 171 -1.32 -4.05 -3.41
C VAL A 171 -0.56 -3.50 -4.60
N ASN A 172 -0.29 -2.19 -4.64
CA ASN A 172 0.54 -1.58 -5.68
C ASN A 172 1.96 -2.18 -5.65
N ALA A 173 2.62 -2.14 -4.50
CA ALA A 173 3.97 -2.66 -4.32
C ALA A 173 4.08 -4.15 -4.69
N ALA A 174 3.11 -4.96 -4.27
CA ALA A 174 3.09 -6.39 -4.52
C ALA A 174 2.96 -6.74 -6.00
N ASN A 175 2.02 -6.09 -6.71
CA ASN A 175 1.83 -6.34 -8.13
C ASN A 175 3.01 -5.82 -8.97
N PHE A 176 3.54 -4.65 -8.63
CA PHE A 176 4.75 -4.14 -9.27
C PHE A 176 5.93 -5.10 -9.09
N ALA A 177 6.15 -5.59 -7.88
CA ALA A 177 7.27 -6.46 -7.55
C ALA A 177 7.16 -7.84 -8.21
N THR A 178 5.98 -8.45 -8.24
CA THR A 178 5.75 -9.72 -8.95
C THR A 178 5.99 -9.59 -10.45
N ASN A 179 5.50 -8.51 -11.04
CA ASN A 179 5.73 -8.24 -12.46
C ASN A 179 7.23 -7.98 -12.76
N THR A 180 7.92 -7.26 -11.88
CA THR A 180 9.37 -7.03 -11.98
C THR A 180 10.14 -8.33 -11.92
N SER A 181 9.87 -9.15 -10.91
CA SER A 181 10.56 -10.45 -10.74
C SER A 181 10.32 -11.36 -11.95
N ALA A 182 9.09 -11.41 -12.47
CA ALA A 182 8.79 -12.17 -13.67
C ALA A 182 9.58 -11.69 -14.90
N ASN A 183 9.66 -10.38 -15.08
CA ASN A 183 10.41 -9.77 -16.19
C ASN A 183 11.93 -10.09 -16.11
N ASP A 184 12.48 -10.03 -14.90
CA ASP A 184 13.91 -10.29 -14.67
C ASP A 184 14.24 -11.77 -14.91
N ILE A 185 13.32 -12.71 -14.60
CA ILE A 185 13.53 -14.16 -14.78
C ILE A 185 13.29 -14.60 -16.24
N PHE A 186 12.23 -14.13 -16.88
CA PHE A 186 11.79 -14.68 -18.17
C PHE A 186 12.01 -13.75 -19.37
N GLY A 187 12.29 -12.47 -19.11
CA GLY A 187 12.21 -11.44 -20.15
C GLY A 187 10.76 -11.08 -20.51
N GLN A 188 10.51 -9.82 -20.63
CA GLN A 188 9.18 -9.22 -20.80
C GLN A 188 8.41 -9.75 -22.02
N GLN A 189 9.12 -9.99 -23.12
CA GLN A 189 8.54 -10.51 -24.39
C GLN A 189 7.97 -11.93 -24.25
N ASN A 190 8.43 -12.69 -23.28
CA ASN A 190 8.07 -14.08 -23.04
C ASN A 190 6.93 -14.24 -22.03
N LEU A 191 6.29 -13.14 -21.65
CA LEU A 191 5.27 -13.14 -20.62
C LEU A 191 3.95 -12.53 -21.11
N ASP A 192 2.87 -13.14 -20.68
CA ASP A 192 1.56 -12.51 -20.53
C ASP A 192 1.31 -12.19 -19.06
N LYS A 193 0.28 -11.40 -18.76
CA LYS A 193 -0.24 -11.21 -17.41
C LYS A 193 -1.75 -11.26 -17.39
N GLU A 194 -2.30 -11.77 -16.28
CA GLU A 194 -3.74 -11.93 -16.10
C GLU A 194 -4.22 -11.18 -14.86
N TRP A 195 -5.35 -10.47 -14.98
CA TRP A 195 -6.00 -9.81 -13.84
C TRP A 195 -6.79 -10.83 -13.02
N LEU A 196 -6.50 -10.90 -11.73
CA LEU A 196 -7.18 -11.80 -10.79
C LEU A 196 -7.86 -10.99 -9.68
N THR A 197 -9.10 -11.34 -9.36
CA THR A 197 -9.85 -10.76 -8.23
C THR A 197 -10.30 -11.84 -7.25
N SER A 198 -10.62 -11.43 -6.02
CA SER A 198 -11.00 -12.34 -4.94
C SER A 198 -12.26 -13.17 -5.24
N LEU A 199 -13.21 -12.60 -5.96
CA LEU A 199 -14.54 -13.18 -6.19
C LEU A 199 -15.22 -13.64 -4.89
N ASP A 200 -15.06 -12.83 -3.82
CA ASP A 200 -15.63 -13.08 -2.49
C ASP A 200 -16.82 -12.17 -2.17
N GLY A 201 -17.35 -11.49 -3.19
CA GLY A 201 -18.49 -10.58 -3.08
C GLY A 201 -18.18 -9.21 -2.49
N ARG A 202 -16.90 -8.90 -2.23
CA ARG A 202 -16.45 -7.59 -1.73
C ARG A 202 -15.67 -6.78 -2.75
N GLU A 203 -15.45 -7.34 -3.91
CA GLU A 203 -14.84 -6.66 -5.06
C GLU A 203 -15.81 -5.69 -5.72
N ARG A 204 -15.28 -4.69 -6.40
CA ARG A 204 -16.08 -3.80 -7.23
C ARG A 204 -16.54 -4.53 -8.50
N ASP A 205 -17.74 -4.22 -8.98
CA ASP A 205 -18.27 -4.82 -10.21
C ASP A 205 -17.32 -4.71 -11.40
N ALA A 206 -16.66 -3.57 -11.56
CA ALA A 206 -15.69 -3.38 -12.63
C ALA A 206 -14.45 -4.26 -12.48
N HIS A 207 -13.98 -4.50 -11.24
CA HIS A 207 -12.88 -5.41 -10.97
C HIS A 207 -13.29 -6.87 -11.16
N ALA A 208 -14.53 -7.23 -10.80
CA ALA A 208 -15.09 -8.55 -11.10
C ALA A 208 -15.15 -8.81 -12.61
N ARG A 209 -15.58 -7.81 -13.41
CA ARG A 209 -15.58 -7.92 -14.88
C ARG A 209 -14.19 -7.99 -15.49
N ALA A 210 -13.18 -7.41 -14.85
CA ALA A 210 -11.80 -7.48 -15.31
C ALA A 210 -11.14 -8.83 -14.99
N ASN A 211 -11.73 -9.65 -14.12
CA ASN A 211 -11.17 -10.95 -13.75
C ASN A 211 -10.99 -11.85 -14.96
N GLY A 212 -9.79 -12.40 -15.12
CA GLY A 212 -9.43 -13.21 -16.30
C GLY A 212 -9.02 -12.39 -17.53
N GLN A 213 -9.03 -11.05 -17.47
CA GLN A 213 -8.45 -10.24 -18.55
C GLN A 213 -6.98 -10.55 -18.69
N LYS A 214 -6.59 -11.02 -19.88
CA LYS A 214 -5.21 -11.41 -20.20
C LYS A 214 -4.63 -10.48 -21.24
N VAL A 215 -3.45 -9.98 -21.00
CA VAL A 215 -2.75 -9.05 -21.90
C VAL A 215 -1.26 -9.37 -21.93
N ASP A 216 -0.55 -8.93 -22.98
CA ASP A 216 0.92 -8.97 -22.98
C ASP A 216 1.49 -8.21 -21.79
N MET A 217 2.65 -8.62 -21.31
CA MET A 217 3.29 -8.03 -20.13
C MET A 217 3.45 -6.51 -20.21
N ASN A 218 3.70 -5.98 -21.40
CA ASN A 218 3.84 -4.53 -21.66
C ASN A 218 2.50 -3.80 -21.81
N SER A 219 1.43 -4.52 -22.06
CA SER A 219 0.13 -3.92 -22.28
C SER A 219 -0.56 -3.58 -20.96
N LYS A 220 -1.51 -2.66 -21.01
CA LYS A 220 -2.29 -2.25 -19.83
C LYS A 220 -3.64 -2.98 -19.81
N PHE A 221 -4.10 -3.27 -18.62
CA PHE A 221 -5.47 -3.70 -18.39
C PHE A 221 -6.45 -2.53 -18.56
N ILE A 222 -7.66 -2.80 -19.01
CA ILE A 222 -8.74 -1.80 -19.10
C ILE A 222 -9.75 -2.09 -17.98
N VAL A 223 -9.83 -1.20 -17.00
CA VAL A 223 -10.72 -1.34 -15.84
C VAL A 223 -11.42 -0.01 -15.57
N MET A 224 -12.74 0.01 -15.58
CA MET A 224 -13.56 1.25 -15.50
C MET A 224 -13.17 2.30 -16.56
N GLY A 225 -12.78 1.88 -17.75
CA GLY A 225 -12.29 2.79 -18.80
C GLY A 225 -10.89 3.36 -18.59
N GLU A 226 -10.21 3.01 -17.50
CA GLU A 226 -8.85 3.41 -17.20
C GLU A 226 -7.85 2.35 -17.65
N GLN A 227 -6.67 2.80 -18.07
CA GLN A 227 -5.54 1.94 -18.46
C GLN A 227 -4.59 1.76 -17.27
N LEU A 228 -4.55 0.56 -16.70
CA LEU A 228 -3.75 0.22 -15.53
C LEU A 228 -2.67 -0.80 -15.88
N ALA A 229 -1.43 -0.54 -15.51
CA ALA A 229 -0.33 -1.50 -15.70
C ALA A 229 -0.52 -2.77 -14.85
N HIS A 230 -1.14 -2.63 -13.70
CA HIS A 230 -1.48 -3.72 -12.77
C HIS A 230 -2.53 -3.25 -11.76
N PRO A 231 -3.15 -4.16 -10.98
CA PRO A 231 -4.03 -3.77 -9.88
C PRO A 231 -3.30 -2.88 -8.87
N GLY A 232 -3.97 -1.79 -8.47
CA GLY A 232 -3.39 -0.81 -7.53
C GLY A 232 -2.41 0.19 -8.17
N ASP A 233 -2.25 0.19 -9.49
CA ASP A 233 -1.41 1.14 -10.22
C ASP A 233 -1.72 2.59 -9.80
N SER A 234 -0.65 3.34 -9.50
CA SER A 234 -0.76 4.74 -9.06
C SER A 234 -1.36 5.68 -10.10
N ALA A 235 -1.34 5.31 -11.38
CA ALA A 235 -1.99 6.05 -12.45
C ALA A 235 -3.53 5.96 -12.42
N GLY A 236 -4.09 4.99 -11.68
CA GLY A 236 -5.53 4.81 -11.57
C GLY A 236 -6.19 5.80 -10.62
N SER A 237 -7.47 6.10 -10.87
CA SER A 237 -8.29 6.91 -9.98
C SER A 237 -8.46 6.28 -8.60
N ALA A 238 -8.81 7.08 -7.61
CA ALA A 238 -9.12 6.60 -6.26
C ALA A 238 -10.21 5.50 -6.26
N GLY A 239 -11.16 5.57 -7.20
CA GLY A 239 -12.20 4.56 -7.39
C GLY A 239 -11.65 3.20 -7.78
N ASN A 240 -10.55 3.13 -8.53
CA ASN A 240 -9.91 1.88 -8.93
C ASN A 240 -8.86 1.38 -7.92
N VAL A 241 -8.21 2.27 -7.19
CA VAL A 241 -6.97 1.95 -6.47
C VAL A 241 -7.20 1.72 -4.97
N ILE A 242 -7.99 2.58 -4.30
CA ILE A 242 -8.15 2.52 -2.83
C ILE A 242 -8.78 1.19 -2.40
N ASN A 243 -8.11 0.50 -1.45
CA ASN A 243 -8.54 -0.81 -0.94
C ASN A 243 -8.71 -1.90 -2.01
N CYS A 244 -8.06 -1.80 -3.16
CA CYS A 244 -7.99 -2.87 -4.14
C CYS A 244 -7.38 -4.13 -3.50
N ARG A 245 -7.83 -5.33 -3.95
CA ARG A 245 -7.32 -6.63 -3.51
C ARG A 245 -7.01 -7.55 -4.69
N CYS A 246 -6.99 -6.99 -5.89
CA CYS A 246 -6.71 -7.76 -7.10
C CYS A 246 -5.22 -8.01 -7.26
N ALA A 247 -4.87 -9.07 -7.94
CA ALA A 247 -3.51 -9.45 -8.30
C ALA A 247 -3.31 -9.42 -9.82
N SER A 248 -2.09 -9.14 -10.25
CA SER A 248 -1.58 -9.45 -11.58
C SER A 248 -0.82 -10.78 -11.50
N ALA A 249 -1.16 -11.73 -12.35
CA ALA A 249 -0.45 -12.99 -12.46
C ALA A 249 0.39 -13.01 -13.74
N PRO A 250 1.70 -12.82 -13.68
CA PRO A 250 2.58 -13.04 -14.82
C PRO A 250 2.60 -14.53 -15.19
N ILE A 251 2.49 -14.83 -16.48
CA ILE A 251 2.38 -16.19 -17.03
C ILE A 251 3.37 -16.32 -18.17
N PRO A 252 4.37 -17.21 -18.07
CA PRO A 252 5.26 -17.53 -19.20
C PRO A 252 4.46 -18.02 -20.40
N LYS A 253 4.76 -17.50 -21.59
CA LYS A 253 4.13 -17.93 -22.84
C LYS A 253 4.54 -19.37 -23.16
N PRO A 254 3.65 -20.16 -23.79
CA PRO A 254 3.95 -21.56 -24.15
C PRO A 254 5.19 -21.73 -25.05
N SER A 255 5.54 -20.70 -25.83
CA SER A 255 6.72 -20.68 -26.69
C SER A 255 8.05 -20.49 -25.95
N PHE A 256 7.99 -20.21 -24.64
CA PHE A 256 9.20 -20.02 -23.83
C PHE A 256 9.86 -21.37 -23.57
N THR A 257 10.98 -21.59 -24.22
CA THR A 257 11.92 -22.69 -23.93
C THR A 257 13.19 -22.09 -23.37
N ILE A 258 13.71 -22.71 -22.31
CA ILE A 258 15.03 -22.36 -21.78
C ILE A 258 16.05 -23.02 -22.70
N ASN A 259 16.92 -22.25 -23.30
CA ASN A 259 18.12 -22.74 -23.97
C ASN A 259 19.20 -23.06 -22.95
#